data_66aa0c7079325d30cd969b142b29f814
#
_entry.id   66aa0c7079325d30cd969b142b29f814
#
_cell.length_a   1.000
_cell.length_b   1.000
_cell.length_c   1.000
_cell.angle_alpha   90.00
_cell.angle_beta   90.00
_cell.angle_gamma   90.00
#
_symmetry.space_group_name_H-M   'P 1'
#
loop_
_entity.id
_entity.type
_entity.pdbx_description
1 polymer ?
#
loop_
_entity_poly.entity_id
_entity_poly.type
_entity_poly.pdbx_seq_one_letter_code
_entity_poly.pdbx_strand_id
1 'polypeptide(L)'
;MPKELVYMNNQIDFYFDIISPFSFIAHKKIQKIIQNKKVFFNYKPILLGGLHKLAEIDAPAFNKYKIKILQSDCELVSEKNNISFIWNSKFPINSLYMMRGYLYVEENLKEL
;
A
#
# COMPACT_ATOMS: atom_id res chain seq x y z
N MET A 1 -6.90 26.60 -18.92
CA MET A 1 -7.02 25.14 -18.91
C MET A 1 -8.25 24.74 -18.10
N PRO A 2 -9.15 23.89 -18.63
CA PRO A 2 -10.29 23.44 -17.86
C PRO A 2 -9.83 22.70 -16.60
N LYS A 3 -10.52 22.91 -15.48
CA LYS A 3 -10.19 22.25 -14.20
C LYS A 3 -10.12 20.73 -14.34
N GLU A 4 -10.95 20.14 -15.17
CA GLU A 4 -11.01 18.69 -15.39
C GLU A 4 -9.73 18.12 -16.01
N LEU A 5 -9.10 18.85 -16.96
CA LEU A 5 -7.83 18.43 -17.57
C LEU A 5 -6.66 18.50 -16.59
N VAL A 6 -6.67 19.47 -15.65
CA VAL A 6 -5.66 19.58 -14.60
C VAL A 6 -5.78 18.39 -13.63
N TYR A 7 -7.01 17.98 -13.30
CA TYR A 7 -7.24 16.81 -12.45
C TYR A 7 -6.81 15.50 -13.11
N MET A 8 -7.07 15.33 -14.41
CA MET A 8 -6.69 14.12 -15.14
C MET A 8 -5.17 13.92 -15.19
N ASN A 9 -4.40 15.02 -15.27
CA ASN A 9 -2.94 14.98 -15.32
C ASN A 9 -2.29 14.72 -13.96
N ASN A 10 -3.05 14.77 -12.88
CA ASN A 10 -2.57 14.60 -11.51
C ASN A 10 -3.07 13.31 -10.86
N GLN A 11 -3.39 12.32 -11.67
CA GLN A 11 -3.79 11.00 -11.18
C GLN A 11 -2.56 10.09 -11.10
N ILE A 12 -2.44 9.40 -9.98
CA ILE A 12 -1.37 8.45 -9.72
C ILE A 12 -1.98 7.11 -9.34
N ASP A 13 -1.59 6.05 -10.02
CA ASP A 13 -1.99 4.70 -9.66
C ASP A 13 -1.15 4.19 -8.51
N PHE A 14 -1.81 3.76 -7.45
CA PHE A 14 -1.17 3.20 -6.27
C PHE A 14 -1.53 1.72 -6.16
N TYR A 15 -0.59 0.87 -6.55
CA TYR A 15 -0.73 -0.58 -6.43
C TYR A 15 -0.32 -1.00 -5.02
N PHE A 16 -1.20 -1.70 -4.32
CA PHE A 16 -0.97 -2.03 -2.92
C PHE A 16 -1.47 -3.43 -2.56
N ASP A 17 -0.87 -3.98 -1.51
CA ASP A 17 -1.36 -5.16 -0.82
C ASP A 17 -1.30 -4.88 0.68
N ILE A 18 -2.36 -5.20 1.40
CA ILE A 18 -2.48 -4.99 2.85
C ILE A 18 -1.37 -5.72 3.62
N ILE A 19 -0.83 -6.81 3.07
CA ILE A 19 0.29 -7.53 3.68
C ILE A 19 1.56 -6.67 3.77
N SER A 20 1.75 -5.74 2.84
CA SER A 20 2.98 -4.96 2.77
C SER A 20 2.99 -3.82 3.79
N PRO A 21 3.95 -3.81 4.74
CA PRO A 21 4.12 -2.69 5.66
C PRO A 21 4.41 -1.37 4.93
N PHE A 22 5.14 -1.43 3.80
CA PHE A 22 5.40 -0.25 2.97
C PHE A 22 4.13 0.30 2.33
N SER A 23 3.18 -0.56 1.96
CA SER A 23 1.86 -0.11 1.46
C SER A 23 1.11 0.69 2.52
N PHE A 24 1.16 0.25 3.77
CA PHE A 24 0.56 0.98 4.89
C PHE A 24 1.21 2.35 5.07
N ILE A 25 2.53 2.42 5.08
CA ILE A 25 3.27 3.68 5.23
C ILE A 25 2.97 4.62 4.07
N ALA A 26 2.98 4.10 2.84
CA ALA A 26 2.65 4.87 1.65
C ALA A 26 1.21 5.42 1.71
N HIS A 27 0.25 4.61 2.14
CA HIS A 27 -1.13 5.05 2.32
C HIS A 27 -1.24 6.22 3.31
N LYS A 28 -0.54 6.14 4.44
CA LYS A 28 -0.50 7.23 5.43
C LYS A 28 0.13 8.50 4.87
N LYS A 29 1.17 8.38 4.06
CA LYS A 29 1.78 9.53 3.36
C LYS A 29 0.83 10.12 2.32
N ILE A 30 0.14 9.28 1.56
CA ILE A 30 -0.87 9.71 0.58
C ILE A 30 -1.95 10.54 1.27
N GLN A 31 -2.45 10.10 2.41
CA GLN A 31 -3.47 10.83 3.17
C GLN A 31 -3.02 12.26 3.55
N LYS A 32 -1.74 12.44 3.84
CA LYS A 32 -1.16 13.75 4.13
C LYS A 32 -1.03 14.62 2.87
N ILE A 33 -0.65 14.01 1.75
CA ILE A 33 -0.44 14.70 0.47
C ILE A 33 -1.75 15.23 -0.08
N ILE A 34 -2.82 14.44 -0.08
CA ILE A 34 -4.11 14.83 -0.67
C ILE A 34 -4.82 15.94 0.09
N GLN A 35 -4.44 16.19 1.35
CA GLN A 35 -5.01 17.29 2.14
C GLN A 35 -4.64 18.67 1.58
N ASN A 36 -3.46 18.80 1.00
CA ASN A 36 -2.86 20.07 0.61
C ASN A 36 -2.62 20.22 -0.89
N LYS A 37 -2.82 19.17 -1.69
CA LYS A 37 -2.53 19.17 -3.13
C LYS A 37 -3.69 18.56 -3.91
N LYS A 38 -3.89 19.08 -5.13
CA LYS A 38 -4.88 18.56 -6.07
C LYS A 38 -4.33 17.34 -6.82
N VAL A 39 -4.07 16.27 -6.07
CA VAL A 39 -3.57 15.02 -6.61
C VAL A 39 -4.55 13.90 -6.23
N PHE A 40 -4.86 13.05 -7.19
CA PHE A 40 -5.74 11.89 -6.98
C PHE A 40 -4.95 10.61 -7.09
N PHE A 41 -5.18 9.72 -6.14
CA PHE A 41 -4.58 8.39 -6.13
C PHE A 41 -5.64 7.36 -6.43
N ASN A 42 -5.41 6.57 -7.48
CA ASN A 42 -6.23 5.42 -7.80
C ASN A 42 -5.66 4.20 -7.06
N TYR A 43 -6.39 3.72 -6.06
CA TYR A 43 -5.97 2.55 -5.29
C TYR A 43 -6.26 1.29 -6.10
N LYS A 44 -5.19 0.56 -6.46
CA LYS A 44 -5.28 -0.67 -7.25
C LYS A 44 -4.76 -1.85 -6.44
N PRO A 45 -5.66 -2.69 -5.93
CA PRO A 45 -5.25 -3.84 -5.14
C PRO A 45 -4.53 -4.88 -5.99
N ILE A 46 -3.46 -5.44 -5.43
CA ILE A 46 -2.71 -6.54 -6.02
C ILE A 46 -2.51 -7.63 -4.98
N LEU A 47 -2.23 -8.84 -5.43
CA LEU A 47 -1.80 -9.91 -4.54
C LEU A 47 -0.28 -10.04 -4.68
N LEU A 48 0.46 -9.42 -3.75
CA LEU A 48 1.92 -9.33 -3.83
C LEU A 48 2.60 -10.69 -3.82
N GLY A 49 2.14 -11.62 -2.97
CA GLY A 49 2.66 -12.97 -2.94
C GLY A 49 2.46 -13.72 -4.26
N GLY A 50 1.34 -13.47 -4.93
CA GLY A 50 1.08 -14.03 -6.27
C GLY A 50 2.03 -13.47 -7.32
N LEU A 51 2.32 -12.17 -7.27
CA LEU A 51 3.29 -11.54 -8.18
C LEU A 51 4.70 -12.06 -7.96
N HIS A 52 5.13 -12.24 -6.71
CA HIS A 52 6.43 -12.84 -6.40
C HIS A 52 6.54 -14.24 -6.97
N LYS A 53 5.49 -15.05 -6.84
CA LYS A 53 5.45 -16.41 -7.38
C LYS A 53 5.55 -16.43 -8.90
N LEU A 54 4.80 -15.55 -9.58
CA LEU A 54 4.84 -15.46 -11.05
C LEU A 54 6.19 -14.98 -11.56
N ALA A 55 6.85 -14.07 -10.84
CA ALA A 55 8.16 -13.55 -11.21
C ALA A 55 9.33 -14.42 -10.72
N GLU A 56 9.05 -15.53 -10.06
CA GLU A 56 10.06 -16.42 -9.47
C GLU A 56 11.01 -15.69 -8.51
N ILE A 57 10.46 -14.76 -7.72
CA ILE A 57 11.19 -13.96 -6.75
C ILE A 57 10.87 -14.47 -5.34
N ASP A 58 11.91 -14.70 -4.55
CA ASP A 58 11.75 -14.99 -3.14
C ASP A 58 11.43 -13.69 -2.37
N ALA A 59 10.27 -13.66 -1.72
CA ALA A 59 9.88 -12.49 -0.94
C ALA A 59 10.86 -12.27 0.22
N PRO A 60 11.26 -11.01 0.49
CA PRO A 60 12.14 -10.68 1.62
C PRO A 60 11.60 -11.17 2.97
N ALA A 61 10.27 -11.25 3.09
CA ALA A 61 9.59 -11.71 4.30
C ALA A 61 9.95 -13.16 4.70
N PHE A 62 10.37 -13.98 3.75
CA PHE A 62 10.75 -15.37 3.99
C PHE A 62 12.25 -15.57 4.20
N ASN A 63 13.02 -14.49 4.21
CA ASN A 63 14.45 -14.51 4.49
C ASN A 63 14.70 -13.90 5.88
N LYS A 64 15.24 -14.68 6.79
CA LYS A 64 15.43 -14.28 8.20
C LYS A 64 16.34 -13.07 8.40
N TYR A 65 17.21 -12.77 7.45
CA TYR A 65 18.08 -11.60 7.51
C TYR A 65 17.40 -10.38 6.88
N LYS A 66 16.81 -10.56 5.71
CA LYS A 66 16.12 -9.49 4.99
C LYS A 66 14.90 -8.96 5.74
N ILE A 67 14.18 -9.83 6.46
CA ILE A 67 13.01 -9.42 7.24
C ILE A 67 13.39 -8.45 8.37
N LYS A 68 14.55 -8.62 8.97
CA LYS A 68 15.05 -7.71 10.02
C LYS A 68 15.35 -6.33 9.46
N ILE A 69 15.95 -6.27 8.27
CA ILE A 69 16.22 -5.01 7.57
C ILE A 69 14.90 -4.34 7.18
N LEU A 70 13.96 -5.11 6.66
CA LEU A 70 12.62 -4.63 6.31
C LEU A 70 11.92 -3.99 7.50
N GLN A 71 11.93 -4.65 8.64
CA GLN A 71 11.33 -4.14 9.87
C GLN A 71 12.01 -2.83 10.31
N SER A 72 13.33 -2.81 10.36
CA SER A 72 14.10 -1.62 10.75
C SER A 72 13.82 -0.43 9.83
N ASP A 73 13.76 -0.67 8.51
CA ASP A 73 13.47 0.37 7.53
C ASP A 73 12.06 0.93 7.70
N CYS A 74 11.07 0.07 7.91
CA CYS A 74 9.69 0.50 8.13
C CYS A 74 9.54 1.33 9.40
N GLU A 75 10.18 0.91 10.48
CA GLU A 75 10.17 1.64 11.75
C GLU A 75 10.84 3.02 11.60
N LEU A 76 11.99 3.07 10.94
CA LEU A 76 12.73 4.32 10.72
C LEU A 76 11.95 5.30 9.82
N VAL A 77 11.42 4.83 8.70
CA VAL A 77 10.65 5.68 7.78
C VAL A 77 9.38 6.18 8.45
N SER A 78 8.71 5.35 9.22
CA SER A 78 7.51 5.73 9.96
C SER A 78 7.82 6.82 10.99
N GLU A 79 8.89 6.67 11.75
CA GLU A 79 9.34 7.65 12.74
C GLU A 79 9.65 9.00 12.07
N LYS A 80 10.41 8.99 10.97
CA LYS A 80 10.77 10.20 10.22
C LYS A 80 9.55 10.93 9.66
N ASN A 81 8.46 10.24 9.37
CA ASN A 81 7.25 10.81 8.78
C ASN A 81 6.12 11.00 9.78
N ASN A 82 6.39 10.82 11.07
CA ASN A 82 5.38 10.90 12.15
C ASN A 82 4.17 9.99 11.90
N ILE A 83 4.43 8.77 11.44
CA ILE A 83 3.42 7.75 11.21
C ILE A 83 3.45 6.77 12.37
N SER A 84 2.31 6.55 13.00
CA SER A 84 2.17 5.51 14.01
C SER A 84 2.22 4.15 13.33
N PHE A 85 3.25 3.38 13.61
CA PHE A 85 3.48 2.08 12.99
C PHE A 85 3.90 1.06 14.04
N ILE A 86 3.23 -0.09 14.05
CA ILE A 86 3.55 -1.21 14.93
C ILE A 86 3.77 -2.44 14.05
N TRP A 87 4.93 -3.07 14.19
CA TRP A 87 5.23 -4.29 13.45
C TRP A 87 4.30 -5.42 13.89
N ASN A 88 3.67 -6.08 12.92
CA ASN A 88 2.83 -7.23 13.17
C ASN A 88 3.71 -8.46 13.47
N SER A 89 3.64 -8.97 14.70
CA SER A 89 4.42 -10.14 15.12
C SER A 89 4.11 -11.42 14.34
N LYS A 90 2.95 -11.46 13.68
CA LYS A 90 2.52 -12.58 12.84
C LYS A 90 2.84 -12.40 11.36
N PHE A 91 3.55 -11.35 11.02
CA PHE A 91 3.98 -11.10 9.62
C PHE A 91 4.97 -12.19 9.17
N PRO A 92 4.88 -12.70 7.91
CA PRO A 92 3.85 -12.39 6.92
C PRO A 92 2.55 -13.18 7.10
N ILE A 93 1.44 -12.58 6.69
CA ILE A 93 0.11 -13.22 6.68
C ILE A 93 -0.37 -13.40 5.24
N ASN A 94 -1.38 -14.25 5.04
CA ASN A 94 -2.03 -14.38 3.75
C ASN A 94 -3.11 -13.31 3.62
N SER A 95 -2.94 -12.37 2.70
CA SER A 95 -3.86 -11.24 2.51
C SER A 95 -4.98 -11.48 1.50
N LEU A 96 -5.05 -12.67 0.89
CA LEU A 96 -5.97 -12.94 -0.21
C LEU A 96 -7.42 -12.56 0.10
N TYR A 97 -7.95 -13.00 1.23
CA TYR A 97 -9.33 -12.74 1.61
C TYR A 97 -9.58 -11.26 1.92
N MET A 98 -8.62 -10.60 2.52
CA MET A 98 -8.71 -9.16 2.80
C MET A 98 -8.71 -8.35 1.50
N MET A 99 -7.87 -8.71 0.54
CA MET A 99 -7.82 -8.04 -0.76
C MET A 99 -9.11 -8.27 -1.58
N ARG A 100 -9.66 -9.46 -1.51
CA ARG A 100 -10.99 -9.74 -2.09
C ARG A 100 -12.09 -8.92 -1.42
N GLY A 101 -12.04 -8.80 -0.10
CA GLY A 101 -12.96 -7.96 0.68
C GLY A 101 -12.86 -6.49 0.28
N TYR A 102 -11.66 -5.98 0.06
CA TYR A 102 -11.45 -4.62 -0.42
C TYR A 102 -12.15 -4.38 -1.76
N LEU A 103 -11.95 -5.27 -2.72
CA LEU A 103 -12.60 -5.17 -4.04
C LEU A 103 -14.11 -5.16 -3.92
N TYR A 104 -14.66 -6.01 -3.07
CA TYR A 104 -16.10 -6.09 -2.83
C TYR A 104 -16.65 -4.77 -2.26
N VAL A 105 -15.99 -4.22 -1.26
CA VAL A 105 -16.38 -2.96 -0.62
C VAL A 105 -16.29 -1.80 -1.60
N GLU A 106 -15.20 -1.71 -2.36
CA GLU A 106 -15.00 -0.67 -3.37
C GLU A 106 -16.12 -0.68 -4.41
N GLU A 107 -16.46 -1.87 -4.94
CA GLU A 107 -17.51 -2.02 -5.95
C GLU A 107 -18.89 -1.63 -5.40
N ASN A 108 -19.22 -2.06 -4.18
CA ASN A 108 -20.54 -1.82 -3.60
C ASN A 108 -20.70 -0.42 -2.99
N LEU A 109 -19.63 0.25 -2.55
CA LEU A 109 -19.70 1.61 -2.03
C LEU A 109 -19.77 2.68 -3.11
N LYS A 110 -19.41 2.37 -4.34
CA LYS A 110 -19.55 3.30 -5.48
C LYS A 110 -21.00 3.68 -5.77
N GLU A 111 -21.97 2.87 -5.32
CA GLU A 111 -23.40 3.11 -5.51
C GLU A 111 -24.04 3.92 -4.38
N LEU A 112 -23.28 4.24 -3.35
CA LEU A 112 -23.73 5.06 -2.23
C LEU A 112 -23.36 6.53 -2.45
#